data_935198c4456c16edcd20b759fbee06cf
#
_entry.id   935198c4456c16edcd20b759fbee06cf
#
_cell.length_a   1.000
_cell.length_b   1.000
_cell.length_c   1.000
_cell.angle_alpha   90.00
_cell.angle_beta   90.00
_cell.angle_gamma   90.00
#
_symmetry.space_group_name_H-M   'P 1'
#
loop_
_entity.id
_entity.type
_entity.pdbx_description
1 polymer ?
#
loop_
_entity_poly.entity_id
_entity_poly.type
_entity_poly.pdbx_seq_one_letter_code
_entity_poly.pdbx_strand_id
1 'polypeptide(L)'
;MGRKKLLFSPVGGTDPISNFRDGALLHICRVYQPDIVYLYLSKEMCEFQEKDDRYQYCLRKLGVKLHHTFQITIIERPELKEVQIFDAFILEYRRLLKEIQEEYSDCEILLNVSSGTPAMKSALQILAATGEMRMRPIQVSTPQKQINPHEEDRVNYDVETYWELNEDNKENFENRCVESQNFYLVDEIRKEAMIKQIRAYDYVAALTMAEELTVPLQDDVMAMLRAASCRLKLNIHGIDQELKPYGIE
;
A
#
# COMPACT_ATOMS: atom_id res chain seq x y z
N MET A 1 15.75 -17.78 -9.49
CA MET A 1 14.27 -17.75 -9.33
C MET A 1 13.93 -16.42 -8.67
N GLY A 2 12.96 -15.68 -9.20
CA GLY A 2 12.48 -14.45 -8.55
C GLY A 2 11.81 -14.78 -7.21
N ARG A 3 11.79 -13.78 -6.29
CA ARG A 3 11.08 -13.90 -5.01
C ARG A 3 9.58 -14.06 -5.29
N LYS A 4 8.89 -14.98 -4.61
CA LYS A 4 7.43 -15.13 -4.73
C LYS A 4 6.75 -13.83 -4.33
N LYS A 5 5.65 -13.49 -5.02
CA LYS A 5 4.86 -12.30 -4.76
C LYS A 5 3.51 -12.68 -4.16
N LEU A 6 3.11 -11.93 -3.15
CA LEU A 6 1.80 -12.06 -2.51
C LEU A 6 1.08 -10.73 -2.62
N LEU A 7 -0.18 -10.73 -3.05
CA LEU A 7 -1.04 -9.55 -3.07
C LEU A 7 -2.07 -9.65 -1.95
N PHE A 8 -2.15 -8.62 -1.11
CA PHE A 8 -3.28 -8.38 -0.21
C PHE A 8 -4.17 -7.29 -0.81
N SER A 9 -5.44 -7.62 -1.04
CA SER A 9 -6.37 -6.71 -1.71
C SER A 9 -7.71 -6.66 -0.98
N PRO A 10 -8.07 -5.55 -0.33
CA PRO A 10 -9.50 -5.28 -0.13
C PRO A 10 -10.17 -5.18 -1.49
N VAL A 11 -11.43 -5.59 -1.54
CA VAL A 11 -12.23 -5.56 -2.77
C VAL A 11 -13.26 -4.45 -2.68
N GLY A 12 -13.46 -3.74 -3.76
CA GLY A 12 -14.40 -2.63 -3.84
C GLY A 12 -15.39 -2.75 -4.98
N GLY A 13 -16.34 -1.82 -5.04
CA GLY A 13 -17.44 -1.87 -6.01
C GLY A 13 -17.04 -1.68 -7.48
N THR A 14 -15.78 -1.37 -7.78
CA THR A 14 -15.26 -1.32 -9.14
C THR A 14 -14.46 -2.56 -9.54
N ASP A 15 -14.32 -3.52 -8.62
CA ASP A 15 -13.71 -4.82 -8.88
C ASP A 15 -14.76 -5.85 -9.29
N PRO A 16 -14.42 -6.84 -10.11
CA PRO A 16 -13.14 -7.05 -10.78
C PRO A 16 -13.00 -6.24 -12.08
N ILE A 17 -14.10 -5.88 -12.74
CA ILE A 17 -14.12 -5.13 -14.01
C ILE A 17 -15.20 -4.06 -13.91
N SER A 18 -14.85 -2.85 -14.28
CA SER A 18 -15.77 -1.71 -14.31
C SER A 18 -15.55 -0.92 -15.60
N ASN A 19 -16.65 -0.52 -16.25
CA ASN A 19 -16.60 0.19 -17.53
C ASN A 19 -15.71 -0.52 -18.57
N PHE A 20 -15.85 -1.84 -18.64
CA PHE A 20 -15.07 -2.71 -19.55
C PHE A 20 -13.55 -2.60 -19.42
N ARG A 21 -13.06 -2.25 -18.24
CA ARG A 21 -11.65 -2.26 -17.88
C ARG A 21 -11.42 -2.94 -16.55
N ASP A 22 -10.21 -3.46 -16.37
CA ASP A 22 -9.81 -4.05 -15.09
C ASP A 22 -10.03 -3.07 -13.94
N GLY A 23 -10.71 -3.52 -12.90
CA GLY A 23 -10.62 -2.93 -11.57
C GLY A 23 -9.21 -3.07 -11.01
N ALA A 24 -8.91 -2.38 -9.92
CA ALA A 24 -7.54 -2.36 -9.42
C ALA A 24 -7.03 -3.74 -9.02
N LEU A 25 -7.85 -4.59 -8.42
CA LEU A 25 -7.50 -5.97 -8.10
C LEU A 25 -6.98 -6.73 -9.33
N LEU A 26 -7.80 -6.78 -10.39
CA LEU A 26 -7.49 -7.56 -11.58
C LEU A 26 -6.30 -6.97 -12.34
N HIS A 27 -6.20 -5.63 -12.37
CA HIS A 27 -5.10 -4.92 -13.03
C HIS A 27 -3.75 -5.17 -12.35
N ILE A 28 -3.69 -5.14 -11.01
CA ILE A 28 -2.47 -5.49 -10.28
C ILE A 28 -2.08 -6.94 -10.54
N CYS A 29 -3.05 -7.87 -10.52
CA CYS A 29 -2.78 -9.28 -10.84
C CYS A 29 -2.24 -9.46 -12.25
N ARG A 30 -2.74 -8.70 -13.24
CA ARG A 30 -2.25 -8.73 -14.64
C ARG A 30 -0.81 -8.25 -14.74
N VAL A 31 -0.46 -7.15 -14.07
CA VAL A 31 0.86 -6.52 -14.18
C VAL A 31 1.92 -7.25 -13.37
N TYR A 32 1.62 -7.56 -12.11
CA TYR A 32 2.62 -8.11 -11.18
C TYR A 32 2.64 -9.63 -11.10
N GLN A 33 1.57 -10.30 -11.53
CA GLN A 33 1.42 -11.76 -11.53
C GLN A 33 1.81 -12.37 -10.17
N PRO A 34 1.12 -11.99 -9.06
CA PRO A 34 1.41 -12.55 -7.76
C PRO A 34 1.11 -14.04 -7.72
N ASP A 35 1.94 -14.82 -7.03
CA ASP A 35 1.70 -16.26 -6.83
C ASP A 35 0.52 -16.51 -5.91
N ILE A 36 0.33 -15.63 -4.92
CA ILE A 36 -0.70 -15.72 -3.87
C ILE A 36 -1.52 -14.43 -3.86
N VAL A 37 -2.85 -14.56 -3.78
CA VAL A 37 -3.78 -13.43 -3.76
C VAL A 37 -4.73 -13.60 -2.58
N TYR A 38 -4.65 -12.68 -1.60
CA TYR A 38 -5.60 -12.55 -0.51
C TYR A 38 -6.66 -11.52 -0.86
N LEU A 39 -7.92 -11.94 -0.91
CA LEU A 39 -9.08 -11.09 -1.13
C LEU A 39 -9.77 -10.82 0.20
N TYR A 40 -9.86 -9.55 0.60
CA TYR A 40 -10.60 -9.13 1.78
C TYR A 40 -11.98 -8.61 1.36
N LEU A 41 -13.04 -9.34 1.74
CA LEU A 41 -14.41 -9.07 1.33
C LEU A 41 -15.23 -8.55 2.51
N SER A 42 -15.80 -7.33 2.38
CA SER A 42 -16.85 -6.84 3.25
C SER A 42 -18.18 -7.54 2.94
N LYS A 43 -19.21 -7.30 3.75
CA LYS A 43 -20.52 -7.94 3.60
C LYS A 43 -21.04 -7.90 2.16
N GLU A 44 -21.13 -6.72 1.55
CA GLU A 44 -21.64 -6.56 0.18
C GLU A 44 -20.77 -7.33 -0.84
N MET A 45 -19.46 -7.33 -0.66
CA MET A 45 -18.55 -8.05 -1.56
C MET A 45 -18.64 -9.57 -1.40
N CYS A 46 -18.91 -10.06 -0.18
CA CYS A 46 -19.24 -11.47 0.05
C CYS A 46 -20.51 -11.88 -0.70
N GLU A 47 -21.57 -11.08 -0.59
CA GLU A 47 -22.85 -11.32 -1.29
C GLU A 47 -22.67 -11.38 -2.82
N PHE A 48 -21.84 -10.50 -3.39
CA PHE A 48 -21.53 -10.55 -4.82
C PHE A 48 -20.69 -11.77 -5.21
N GLN A 49 -19.70 -12.13 -4.42
CA GLN A 49 -18.89 -13.32 -4.67
C GLN A 49 -19.72 -14.60 -4.60
N GLU A 50 -20.62 -14.69 -3.65
CA GLU A 50 -21.53 -15.83 -3.46
C GLU A 50 -22.52 -15.95 -4.62
N LYS A 51 -23.02 -14.82 -5.13
CA LYS A 51 -24.00 -14.76 -6.20
C LYS A 51 -23.47 -15.22 -7.55
N ASP A 52 -22.27 -14.79 -7.95
CA ASP A 52 -21.78 -14.97 -9.31
C ASP A 52 -20.28 -15.28 -9.41
N ASP A 53 -19.62 -15.54 -8.28
CA ASP A 53 -18.18 -15.91 -8.22
C ASP A 53 -17.24 -14.90 -8.92
N ARG A 54 -17.68 -13.65 -9.10
CA ARG A 54 -17.05 -12.66 -10.01
C ARG A 54 -15.56 -12.45 -9.79
N TYR A 55 -15.09 -12.41 -8.53
CA TYR A 55 -13.69 -12.15 -8.24
C TYR A 55 -12.81 -13.35 -8.57
N GLN A 56 -13.16 -14.54 -8.11
CA GLN A 56 -12.40 -15.75 -8.40
C GLN A 56 -12.49 -16.14 -9.88
N TYR A 57 -13.68 -16.01 -10.50
CA TYR A 57 -13.88 -16.28 -11.91
C TYR A 57 -12.93 -15.45 -12.79
N CYS A 58 -12.89 -14.12 -12.58
CA CYS A 58 -12.02 -13.23 -13.35
C CYS A 58 -10.53 -13.54 -13.11
N LEU A 59 -10.13 -13.83 -11.86
CA LEU A 59 -8.75 -14.21 -11.56
C LEU A 59 -8.37 -15.55 -12.22
N ARG A 60 -9.24 -16.55 -12.22
CA ARG A 60 -9.00 -17.82 -12.93
C ARG A 60 -8.87 -17.60 -14.45
N LYS A 61 -9.77 -16.82 -15.05
CA LYS A 61 -9.70 -16.46 -16.47
C LYS A 61 -8.42 -15.71 -16.81
N LEU A 62 -8.02 -14.77 -15.96
CA LEU A 62 -6.76 -14.05 -16.12
C LEU A 62 -5.56 -15.00 -16.03
N GLY A 63 -5.57 -15.94 -15.09
CA GLY A 63 -4.53 -16.95 -14.94
C GLY A 63 -4.35 -17.80 -16.21
N VAL A 64 -5.45 -18.26 -16.80
CA VAL A 64 -5.42 -18.99 -18.08
C VAL A 64 -4.79 -18.13 -19.18
N LYS A 65 -5.20 -16.84 -19.27
CA LYS A 65 -4.69 -15.92 -20.29
C LYS A 65 -3.18 -15.62 -20.14
N LEU A 66 -2.70 -15.54 -18.91
CA LEU A 66 -1.29 -15.22 -18.60
C LEU A 66 -0.40 -16.48 -18.48
N HIS A 67 -0.97 -17.66 -18.62
CA HIS A 67 -0.27 -18.94 -18.30
C HIS A 67 0.32 -18.93 -16.89
N HIS A 68 -0.41 -18.32 -15.93
CA HIS A 68 -0.03 -18.17 -14.53
C HIS A 68 -1.12 -18.72 -13.61
N THR A 69 -0.73 -19.28 -12.47
CA THR A 69 -1.69 -19.79 -11.47
C THR A 69 -1.69 -18.91 -10.24
N PHE A 70 -2.83 -18.31 -9.94
CA PHE A 70 -3.04 -17.56 -8.71
C PHE A 70 -3.55 -18.50 -7.60
N GLN A 71 -2.82 -18.62 -6.50
CA GLN A 71 -3.34 -19.24 -5.28
C GLN A 71 -4.23 -18.20 -4.58
N ILE A 72 -5.56 -18.39 -4.62
CA ILE A 72 -6.52 -17.41 -4.10
C ILE A 72 -6.97 -17.82 -2.70
N THR A 73 -6.87 -16.91 -1.75
CA THR A 73 -7.42 -17.04 -0.39
C THR A 73 -8.41 -15.91 -0.13
N ILE A 74 -9.61 -16.24 0.33
CA ILE A 74 -10.65 -15.26 0.64
C ILE A 74 -10.72 -15.08 2.15
N ILE A 75 -10.72 -13.83 2.58
CA ILE A 75 -11.00 -13.40 3.96
C ILE A 75 -12.38 -12.74 3.95
N GLU A 76 -13.37 -13.49 4.38
CA GLU A 76 -14.76 -13.03 4.42
C GLU A 76 -15.06 -12.29 5.72
N ARG A 77 -15.80 -11.17 5.60
CA ARG A 77 -16.32 -10.37 6.71
C ARG A 77 -17.79 -10.05 6.49
N PRO A 78 -18.66 -11.08 6.53
CA PRO A 78 -20.11 -10.89 6.26
C PRO A 78 -20.79 -10.01 7.31
N GLU A 79 -20.22 -9.88 8.50
CA GLU A 79 -20.69 -9.00 9.58
C GLU A 79 -20.30 -7.53 9.37
N LEU A 80 -19.31 -7.25 8.52
CA LEU A 80 -18.74 -5.92 8.34
C LEU A 80 -19.64 -5.05 7.45
N LYS A 81 -20.45 -4.21 8.10
CA LYS A 81 -21.35 -3.24 7.46
C LYS A 81 -20.76 -1.82 7.45
N GLU A 82 -20.07 -1.45 8.53
CA GLU A 82 -19.55 -0.09 8.74
C GLU A 82 -18.15 0.05 8.12
N VAL A 83 -18.10 -0.03 6.80
CA VAL A 83 -16.85 -0.01 6.02
C VAL A 83 -16.19 1.37 5.93
N GLN A 84 -16.74 2.39 6.59
CA GLN A 84 -16.21 3.75 6.67
C GLN A 84 -15.34 3.99 7.90
N ILE A 85 -15.35 3.10 8.91
CA ILE A 85 -14.62 3.30 10.16
C ILE A 85 -13.17 2.90 10.01
N PHE A 86 -12.28 3.90 10.04
CA PHE A 86 -10.84 3.72 9.82
C PHE A 86 -10.15 2.85 10.89
N ASP A 87 -10.44 3.12 12.17
CA ASP A 87 -9.73 2.45 13.28
C ASP A 87 -9.95 0.93 13.29
N ALA A 88 -11.12 0.46 12.83
CA ALA A 88 -11.40 -0.96 12.72
C ALA A 88 -10.42 -1.65 11.75
N PHE A 89 -10.08 -1.00 10.62
CA PHE A 89 -9.21 -1.58 9.61
C PHE A 89 -7.73 -1.54 10.00
N ILE A 90 -7.27 -0.50 10.70
CA ILE A 90 -5.85 -0.39 11.07
C ILE A 90 -5.42 -1.57 11.96
N LEU A 91 -6.24 -1.93 12.93
CA LEU A 91 -5.97 -3.03 13.86
C LEU A 91 -6.10 -4.40 13.18
N GLU A 92 -7.16 -4.59 12.40
CA GLU A 92 -7.41 -5.86 11.72
C GLU A 92 -6.36 -6.14 10.65
N TYR A 93 -6.07 -5.16 9.79
CA TYR A 93 -5.09 -5.33 8.72
C TYR A 93 -3.67 -5.52 9.27
N ARG A 94 -3.30 -4.83 10.35
CA ARG A 94 -2.01 -5.07 11.03
C ARG A 94 -1.88 -6.51 11.49
N ARG A 95 -2.93 -7.06 12.12
CA ARG A 95 -2.93 -8.46 12.57
C ARG A 95 -2.83 -9.43 11.38
N LEU A 96 -3.70 -9.28 10.38
CA LEU A 96 -3.72 -10.14 9.19
C LEU A 96 -2.40 -10.10 8.41
N LEU A 97 -1.86 -8.90 8.16
CA LEU A 97 -0.62 -8.75 7.42
C LEU A 97 0.58 -9.30 8.18
N LYS A 98 0.57 -9.23 9.53
CA LYS A 98 1.60 -9.86 10.36
C LYS A 98 1.52 -11.38 10.28
N GLU A 99 0.33 -11.97 10.39
CA GLU A 99 0.10 -13.41 10.23
C GLU A 99 0.57 -13.89 8.84
N ILE A 100 0.20 -13.15 7.78
CA ILE A 100 0.63 -13.44 6.41
C ILE A 100 2.15 -13.35 6.27
N GLN A 101 2.79 -12.35 6.85
CA GLN A 101 4.24 -12.20 6.78
C GLN A 101 4.98 -13.31 7.53
N GLU A 102 4.45 -13.77 8.66
CA GLU A 102 5.01 -14.89 9.42
C GLU A 102 4.90 -16.20 8.62
N GLU A 103 3.76 -16.42 7.93
CA GLU A 103 3.53 -17.61 7.08
C GLU A 103 4.38 -17.58 5.80
N TYR A 104 4.54 -16.41 5.18
CA TYR A 104 5.22 -16.21 3.89
C TYR A 104 6.43 -15.28 4.03
N SER A 105 7.34 -15.57 4.94
CA SER A 105 8.50 -14.71 5.28
C SER A 105 9.39 -14.36 4.08
N ASP A 106 9.45 -15.22 3.07
CA ASP A 106 10.26 -15.04 1.87
C ASP A 106 9.51 -14.38 0.70
N CYS A 107 8.22 -14.08 0.86
CA CYS A 107 7.42 -13.41 -0.17
C CYS A 107 7.61 -11.89 -0.15
N GLU A 108 7.47 -11.30 -1.33
CA GLU A 108 7.28 -9.87 -1.49
C GLU A 108 5.78 -9.56 -1.36
N ILE A 109 5.40 -8.72 -0.40
CA ILE A 109 4.01 -8.38 -0.14
C ILE A 109 3.64 -7.09 -0.89
N LEU A 110 2.68 -7.21 -1.81
CA LEU A 110 2.05 -6.11 -2.52
C LEU A 110 0.71 -5.76 -1.83
N LEU A 111 0.43 -4.49 -1.65
CA LEU A 111 -0.83 -4.00 -1.08
C LEU A 111 -1.62 -3.25 -2.14
N ASN A 112 -2.85 -3.68 -2.41
CA ASN A 112 -3.76 -2.89 -3.25
C ASN A 112 -4.34 -1.73 -2.45
N VAL A 113 -3.83 -0.52 -2.69
CA VAL A 113 -4.31 0.71 -2.05
C VAL A 113 -5.26 1.52 -2.94
N SER A 114 -5.82 0.89 -3.98
CA SER A 114 -6.80 1.50 -4.89
C SER A 114 -8.21 0.93 -4.76
N SER A 115 -8.36 -0.30 -4.29
CA SER A 115 -9.66 -0.94 -4.07
C SER A 115 -10.16 -0.81 -2.64
N GLY A 116 -11.44 -1.01 -2.45
CA GLY A 116 -12.12 -0.86 -1.16
C GLY A 116 -12.52 0.57 -0.84
N THR A 117 -12.95 0.79 0.38
CA THR A 117 -13.38 2.11 0.87
C THR A 117 -12.18 3.03 1.14
N PRO A 118 -12.38 4.36 1.26
CA PRO A 118 -11.32 5.27 1.69
C PRO A 118 -10.65 4.86 3.01
N ALA A 119 -11.42 4.36 3.98
CA ALA A 119 -10.91 3.88 5.25
C ALA A 119 -9.95 2.68 5.09
N MET A 120 -10.33 1.69 4.28
CA MET A 120 -9.50 0.52 3.96
C MET A 120 -8.18 0.93 3.29
N LYS A 121 -8.27 1.80 2.27
CA LYS A 121 -7.10 2.30 1.52
C LYS A 121 -6.14 3.08 2.42
N SER A 122 -6.66 3.98 3.23
CA SER A 122 -5.85 4.77 4.16
C SER A 122 -5.16 3.89 5.21
N ALA A 123 -5.85 2.87 5.74
CA ALA A 123 -5.26 1.94 6.69
C ALA A 123 -4.06 1.20 6.09
N LEU A 124 -4.18 0.68 4.86
CA LEU A 124 -3.09 0.01 4.16
C LEU A 124 -1.91 0.95 3.87
N GLN A 125 -2.18 2.20 3.45
CA GLN A 125 -1.14 3.20 3.21
C GLN A 125 -0.36 3.54 4.47
N ILE A 126 -1.04 3.70 5.62
CA ILE A 126 -0.38 3.97 6.91
C ILE A 126 0.44 2.77 7.35
N LEU A 127 -0.08 1.54 7.26
CA LEU A 127 0.67 0.34 7.61
C LEU A 127 1.92 0.17 6.74
N ALA A 128 1.84 0.47 5.45
CA ALA A 128 3.00 0.47 4.57
C ALA A 128 4.03 1.56 4.93
N ALA A 129 3.56 2.72 5.42
CA ALA A 129 4.41 3.85 5.79
C ALA A 129 5.09 3.68 7.15
N THR A 130 4.51 2.96 8.11
CA THR A 130 5.07 2.79 9.46
C THR A 130 6.32 1.90 9.49
N GLY A 131 6.61 1.19 8.42
CA GLY A 131 7.87 0.47 8.24
C GLY A 131 8.05 -0.80 9.09
N GLU A 132 7.04 -1.20 9.88
CA GLU A 132 7.09 -2.44 10.66
C GLU A 132 7.25 -3.69 9.78
N MET A 133 6.78 -3.57 8.52
CA MET A 133 6.77 -4.66 7.54
C MET A 133 7.20 -4.15 6.17
N ARG A 134 7.98 -4.95 5.43
CA ARG A 134 8.38 -4.60 4.06
C ARG A 134 7.25 -4.91 3.08
N MET A 135 6.42 -3.92 2.81
CA MET A 135 5.29 -4.02 1.91
C MET A 135 5.34 -2.92 0.85
N ARG A 136 4.87 -3.25 -0.35
CA ARG A 136 4.81 -2.31 -1.48
C ARG A 136 3.36 -1.92 -1.77
N PRO A 137 2.94 -0.71 -1.46
CA PRO A 137 1.61 -0.22 -1.80
C PRO A 137 1.53 0.11 -3.29
N ILE A 138 0.58 -0.51 -3.97
CA ILE A 138 0.34 -0.34 -5.40
C ILE A 138 -0.95 0.44 -5.61
N GLN A 139 -0.84 1.57 -6.30
CA GLN A 139 -1.95 2.34 -6.80
C GLN A 139 -2.24 1.99 -8.26
N VAL A 140 -3.50 2.03 -8.65
CA VAL A 140 -3.93 1.89 -10.03
C VAL A 140 -4.66 3.17 -10.45
N SER A 141 -4.14 3.83 -11.47
CA SER A 141 -4.76 5.03 -12.02
C SER A 141 -6.09 4.68 -12.67
N THR A 142 -7.13 5.45 -12.36
CA THR A 142 -8.42 5.30 -13.03
C THR A 142 -8.31 5.80 -14.46
N PRO A 143 -8.72 5.03 -15.49
CA PRO A 143 -8.84 5.55 -16.84
C PRO A 143 -9.77 6.76 -16.84
N GLN A 144 -9.49 7.73 -17.73
CA GLN A 144 -10.19 9.04 -17.79
C GLN A 144 -11.67 8.96 -17.43
N LYS A 145 -12.12 9.96 -16.64
CA LYS A 145 -13.48 10.19 -16.11
C LYS A 145 -14.55 9.25 -16.67
N GLN A 146 -14.71 8.14 -16.03
CA GLN A 146 -15.84 7.26 -16.27
C GLN A 146 -16.85 7.48 -15.14
N ILE A 147 -18.11 7.52 -15.53
CA ILE A 147 -19.22 7.60 -14.60
C ILE A 147 -19.15 6.35 -13.70
N ASN A 148 -19.26 6.53 -12.39
CA ASN A 148 -19.35 5.39 -11.48
C ASN A 148 -20.51 4.50 -11.94
N PRO A 149 -20.33 3.17 -12.02
CA PRO A 149 -21.41 2.28 -12.40
C PRO A 149 -22.59 2.49 -11.46
N HIS A 150 -23.80 2.53 -12.04
CA HIS A 150 -25.01 2.60 -11.25
C HIS A 150 -25.10 1.38 -10.32
N GLU A 151 -25.79 1.51 -9.19
CA GLU A 151 -25.99 0.42 -8.23
C GLU A 151 -26.63 -0.81 -8.90
N GLU A 152 -27.55 -0.57 -9.84
CA GLU A 152 -28.18 -1.61 -10.65
C GLU A 152 -27.18 -2.43 -11.49
N ASP A 153 -26.13 -1.81 -12.02
CA ASP A 153 -25.09 -2.49 -12.80
C ASP A 153 -24.25 -3.42 -11.92
N ARG A 154 -24.09 -3.10 -10.65
CA ARG A 154 -23.38 -3.95 -9.69
C ARG A 154 -24.19 -5.18 -9.31
N VAL A 155 -25.50 -5.02 -9.17
CA VAL A 155 -26.43 -6.10 -8.79
C VAL A 155 -26.65 -7.06 -9.96
N ASN A 156 -26.77 -6.54 -11.20
CA ASN A 156 -27.03 -7.32 -12.42
C ASN A 156 -25.75 -7.55 -13.23
N TYR A 157 -24.66 -7.88 -12.53
CA TYR A 157 -23.33 -8.04 -13.13
C TYR A 157 -23.25 -9.36 -13.92
N ASP A 158 -23.10 -9.28 -15.23
CA ASP A 158 -22.82 -10.43 -16.09
C ASP A 158 -21.31 -10.62 -16.23
N VAL A 159 -20.75 -11.51 -15.42
CA VAL A 159 -19.31 -11.73 -15.29
C VAL A 159 -18.67 -12.13 -16.61
N GLU A 160 -19.35 -12.98 -17.42
CA GLU A 160 -18.82 -13.44 -18.71
C GLU A 160 -18.77 -12.30 -19.71
N THR A 161 -19.87 -11.56 -19.87
CA THR A 161 -19.93 -10.41 -20.77
C THR A 161 -18.88 -9.34 -20.40
N TYR A 162 -18.75 -9.00 -19.10
CA TYR A 162 -17.73 -8.05 -18.66
C TYR A 162 -16.30 -8.55 -18.92
N TRP A 163 -16.05 -9.84 -18.76
CA TRP A 163 -14.75 -10.43 -19.08
C TRP A 163 -14.43 -10.40 -20.57
N GLU A 164 -15.37 -10.75 -21.42
CA GLU A 164 -15.19 -10.79 -22.87
C GLU A 164 -14.99 -9.40 -23.47
N LEU A 165 -15.74 -8.42 -22.99
CA LEU A 165 -15.66 -7.03 -23.44
C LEU A 165 -14.55 -6.24 -22.77
N ASN A 166 -13.78 -6.83 -21.87
CA ASN A 166 -12.72 -6.14 -21.13
C ASN A 166 -11.60 -5.70 -22.07
N GLU A 167 -11.45 -4.38 -22.21
CA GLU A 167 -10.45 -3.76 -23.07
C GLU A 167 -9.01 -4.06 -22.65
N ASP A 168 -8.77 -4.27 -21.35
CA ASP A 168 -7.44 -4.64 -20.85
C ASP A 168 -7.05 -6.10 -21.20
N ASN A 169 -7.95 -6.88 -21.81
CA ASN A 169 -7.65 -8.16 -22.38
C ASN A 169 -6.92 -8.10 -23.75
N LYS A 170 -6.74 -6.91 -24.32
CA LYS A 170 -5.96 -6.71 -25.55
C LYS A 170 -4.46 -6.84 -25.28
N GLU A 171 -3.68 -7.20 -26.33
CA GLU A 171 -2.22 -7.36 -26.21
C GLU A 171 -1.51 -6.08 -25.76
N ASN A 172 -2.01 -4.91 -26.18
CA ASN A 172 -1.43 -3.59 -25.88
C ASN A 172 -2.18 -2.88 -24.74
N PHE A 173 -2.51 -3.58 -23.65
CA PHE A 173 -3.11 -2.94 -22.50
C PHE A 173 -2.15 -1.94 -21.84
N GLU A 174 -2.67 -0.84 -21.34
CA GLU A 174 -1.89 0.19 -20.63
C GLU A 174 -1.61 -0.24 -19.19
N ASN A 175 -0.34 -0.24 -18.78
CA ASN A 175 0.00 -0.44 -17.39
C ASN A 175 -0.32 0.82 -16.58
N ARG A 176 -1.35 0.76 -15.75
CA ARG A 176 -1.83 1.85 -14.88
C ARG A 176 -1.36 1.72 -13.43
N CYS A 177 -0.53 0.71 -13.13
CA CYS A 177 0.01 0.53 -11.79
C CYS A 177 1.11 1.54 -11.50
N VAL A 178 1.04 2.17 -10.34
CA VAL A 178 2.07 3.06 -9.80
C VAL A 178 2.38 2.61 -8.38
N GLU A 179 3.65 2.40 -8.07
CA GLU A 179 4.06 2.14 -6.68
C GLU A 179 3.99 3.43 -5.87
N SER A 180 3.18 3.41 -4.82
CA SER A 180 3.08 4.54 -3.89
C SER A 180 4.20 4.43 -2.88
N GLN A 181 5.22 5.25 -3.03
CA GLN A 181 6.39 5.18 -2.14
C GLN A 181 6.14 5.83 -0.78
N ASN A 182 5.03 6.58 -0.61
CA ASN A 182 4.63 7.27 0.63
C ASN A 182 5.75 8.09 1.31
N PHE A 183 6.79 8.48 0.58
CA PHE A 183 7.99 9.13 1.12
C PHE A 183 7.66 10.32 2.02
N TYR A 184 6.79 11.21 1.56
CA TYR A 184 6.42 12.38 2.35
C TYR A 184 5.71 12.01 3.66
N LEU A 185 4.84 11.02 3.65
CA LEU A 185 4.15 10.57 4.87
C LEU A 185 5.13 9.94 5.86
N VAL A 186 6.03 9.09 5.38
CA VAL A 186 7.07 8.46 6.20
C VAL A 186 7.98 9.53 6.81
N ASP A 187 8.45 10.45 5.98
CA ASP A 187 9.34 11.53 6.43
C ASP A 187 8.66 12.45 7.45
N GLU A 188 7.38 12.78 7.28
CA GLU A 188 6.64 13.57 8.27
C GLU A 188 6.51 12.85 9.62
N ILE A 189 6.20 11.56 9.62
CA ILE A 189 6.17 10.76 10.86
C ILE A 189 7.55 10.74 11.54
N ARG A 190 8.63 10.56 10.76
CA ARG A 190 10.01 10.57 11.27
C ARG A 190 10.42 11.94 11.81
N LYS A 191 10.07 13.03 11.12
CA LYS A 191 10.33 14.40 11.58
C LYS A 191 9.64 14.69 12.92
N GLU A 192 8.38 14.29 13.07
CA GLU A 192 7.67 14.43 14.34
C GLU A 192 8.35 13.64 15.47
N ALA A 193 8.81 12.42 15.20
CA ALA A 193 9.55 11.63 16.17
C ALA A 193 10.91 12.29 16.50
N MET A 194 11.65 12.75 15.47
CA MET A 194 12.91 13.47 15.64
C MET A 194 12.78 14.74 16.50
N ILE A 195 11.70 15.53 16.29
CA ILE A 195 11.42 16.71 17.09
C ILE A 195 11.24 16.35 18.59
N LYS A 196 10.58 15.21 18.86
CA LYS A 196 10.42 14.72 20.24
C LYS A 196 11.77 14.34 20.85
N GLN A 197 12.66 13.71 20.11
CA GLN A 197 14.02 13.39 20.58
C GLN A 197 14.84 14.66 20.83
N ILE A 198 14.80 15.64 19.93
CA ILE A 198 15.45 16.94 20.14
C ILE A 198 14.96 17.61 21.43
N ARG A 199 13.67 17.61 21.68
CA ARG A 199 13.09 18.18 22.92
C ARG A 199 13.48 17.40 24.18
N ALA A 200 13.76 16.12 24.05
CA ALA A 200 14.29 15.26 25.12
C ALA A 200 15.83 15.35 25.25
N TYR A 201 16.50 16.20 24.47
CA TYR A 201 17.95 16.32 24.38
C TYR A 201 18.67 15.04 23.89
N ASP A 202 17.94 14.11 23.27
CA ASP A 202 18.53 12.92 22.65
C ASP A 202 18.92 13.21 21.18
N TYR A 203 20.00 13.96 21.01
CA TYR A 203 20.46 14.35 19.68
C TYR A 203 21.06 13.19 18.89
N VAL A 204 21.49 12.11 19.55
CA VAL A 204 21.99 10.91 18.86
C VAL A 204 20.84 10.20 18.16
N ALA A 205 19.73 9.95 18.87
CA ALA A 205 18.55 9.37 18.26
C ALA A 205 17.95 10.30 17.17
N ALA A 206 17.95 11.61 17.40
CA ALA A 206 17.50 12.58 16.40
C ALA A 206 18.33 12.54 15.12
N LEU A 207 19.66 12.43 15.22
CA LEU A 207 20.57 12.29 14.08
C LEU A 207 20.30 11.01 13.29
N THR A 208 20.16 9.87 13.96
CA THR A 208 19.84 8.60 13.31
C THR A 208 18.53 8.72 12.50
N MET A 209 17.51 9.35 13.08
CA MET A 209 16.25 9.58 12.37
C MET A 209 16.40 10.54 11.18
N ALA A 210 17.23 11.58 11.31
CA ALA A 210 17.50 12.54 10.25
C ALA A 210 18.21 11.90 9.05
N GLU A 211 19.13 10.98 9.30
CA GLU A 211 19.88 10.22 8.27
C GLU A 211 18.98 9.22 7.51
N GLU A 212 17.90 8.79 8.12
CA GLU A 212 16.91 7.89 7.51
C GLU A 212 15.83 8.61 6.67
N LEU A 213 15.80 9.95 6.66
CA LEU A 213 14.85 10.71 5.85
C LEU A 213 15.12 10.48 4.36
N THR A 214 14.04 10.29 3.60
CA THR A 214 14.11 10.15 2.13
C THR A 214 14.47 11.49 1.48
N VAL A 215 13.92 12.59 2.03
CA VAL A 215 14.29 13.96 1.66
C VAL A 215 15.24 14.50 2.74
N PRO A 216 16.55 14.60 2.46
CA PRO A 216 17.53 15.06 3.44
C PRO A 216 17.17 16.43 4.03
N LEU A 217 17.50 16.65 5.28
CA LEU A 217 17.47 18.00 5.87
C LEU A 217 18.53 18.88 5.20
N GLN A 218 18.37 20.20 5.34
CA GLN A 218 19.37 21.16 4.90
C GLN A 218 20.69 20.93 5.66
N ASP A 219 21.81 21.15 4.99
CA ASP A 219 23.15 20.84 5.53
C ASP A 219 23.46 21.59 6.82
N ASP A 220 23.00 22.85 6.93
CA ASP A 220 23.16 23.67 8.14
C ASP A 220 22.34 23.12 9.32
N VAL A 221 21.15 22.59 9.08
CA VAL A 221 20.33 21.94 10.11
C VAL A 221 20.97 20.63 10.58
N MET A 222 21.52 19.83 9.66
CA MET A 222 22.27 18.64 10.00
C MET A 222 23.54 18.97 10.81
N ALA A 223 24.26 20.02 10.43
CA ALA A 223 25.43 20.50 11.17
C ALA A 223 25.06 20.92 12.61
N MET A 224 23.95 21.65 12.78
CA MET A 224 23.46 22.01 14.12
C MET A 224 23.12 20.79 14.98
N LEU A 225 22.48 19.77 14.41
CA LEU A 225 22.18 18.51 15.13
C LEU A 225 23.45 17.77 15.56
N ARG A 226 24.46 17.69 14.67
CA ARG A 226 25.76 17.08 14.97
C ARG A 226 26.51 17.86 16.05
N ALA A 227 26.51 19.18 15.95
CA ALA A 227 27.12 20.05 16.96
C ALA A 227 26.44 19.88 18.33
N ALA A 228 25.11 19.80 18.37
CA ALA A 228 24.35 19.54 19.60
C ALA A 228 24.73 18.16 20.22
N SER A 229 24.91 17.13 19.40
CA SER A 229 25.43 15.83 19.85
C SER A 229 26.86 15.91 20.39
N CYS A 230 27.75 16.67 19.72
CA CYS A 230 29.11 16.93 20.21
C CYS A 230 29.11 17.65 21.56
N ARG A 231 28.19 18.60 21.76
CA ARG A 231 28.04 19.32 23.04
C ARG A 231 27.72 18.39 24.20
N LEU A 232 26.81 17.43 24.01
CA LEU A 232 26.50 16.44 25.05
C LEU A 232 27.71 15.58 25.42
N LYS A 233 28.62 15.34 24.46
CA LYS A 233 29.88 14.59 24.68
C LYS A 233 31.03 15.47 25.16
N LEU A 234 30.79 16.75 25.44
CA LEU A 234 31.79 17.77 25.79
C LEU A 234 32.93 17.91 24.75
N ASN A 235 32.61 17.60 23.49
CA ASN A 235 33.55 17.71 22.37
C ASN A 235 33.46 19.11 21.72
N ILE A 236 34.15 20.10 22.31
CA ILE A 236 34.16 21.49 21.84
C ILE A 236 34.72 21.58 20.42
N HIS A 237 35.81 20.87 20.14
CA HIS A 237 36.44 20.87 18.82
C HIS A 237 35.49 20.36 17.73
N GLY A 238 34.68 19.33 18.04
CA GLY A 238 33.65 18.81 17.13
C GLY A 238 32.55 19.83 16.86
N ILE A 239 32.16 20.66 17.84
CA ILE A 239 31.18 21.72 17.63
C ILE A 239 31.67 22.72 16.59
N ASP A 240 32.91 23.22 16.76
CA ASP A 240 33.55 24.18 15.86
C ASP A 240 33.66 23.62 14.43
N GLN A 241 34.04 22.35 14.31
CA GLN A 241 34.15 21.69 13.00
C GLN A 241 32.83 21.61 12.24
N GLU A 242 31.74 21.34 12.95
CA GLU A 242 30.39 21.22 12.34
C GLU A 242 29.84 22.59 11.96
N LEU A 243 29.98 23.62 12.81
CA LEU A 243 29.31 24.91 12.63
C LEU A 243 30.05 25.93 11.79
N LYS A 244 31.42 25.91 11.86
CA LYS A 244 32.28 26.88 11.18
C LYS A 244 32.06 26.99 9.67
N PRO A 245 31.82 25.90 8.90
CA PRO A 245 31.53 25.99 7.47
C PRO A 245 30.31 26.82 7.12
N TYR A 246 29.35 26.95 8.07
CA TYR A 246 28.08 27.67 7.89
C TYR A 246 28.09 29.07 8.52
N GLY A 247 29.23 29.53 9.08
CA GLY A 247 29.35 30.82 9.75
C GLY A 247 28.49 30.94 11.01
N ILE A 248 28.22 29.81 11.68
CA ILE A 248 27.45 29.76 12.94
C ILE A 248 28.46 29.76 14.08
N GLU A 249 28.44 30.79 14.94
CA GLU A 249 29.33 30.97 16.11
C GLU A 249 28.65 30.47 17.41
#